data_9a7b4e6457b1e7a024eea173c12ece60
#
_entry.id   9a7b4e6457b1e7a024eea173c12ece60
#
_cell.length_a   1.000
_cell.length_b   1.000
_cell.length_c   1.000
_cell.angle_alpha   90.00
_cell.angle_beta   90.00
_cell.angle_gamma   90.00
#
_symmetry.space_group_name_H-M   'P 1'
#
loop_
_entity.id
_entity.type
_entity.pdbx_description
1 polymer ?
#
loop_
_entity_poly.entity_id
_entity_poly.type
_entity_poly.pdbx_seq_one_letter_code
_entity_poly.pdbx_strand_id
1 'polypeptide(L)'
;FHLLVDVMRHFPEYDLYICGDAHFAYAEEVRNLIRENQLTNVFLTDVISQSEKIWLYRNCEAFLFPSEGEGFGLPVVEAMQFGKAVFAANRTSLPEVCNGHAIMWEHLDTESMVESIREHLPDFYKDKERLEKIKEHAASFSYEKHIQAYLDLYRELAQLP
;
A
#
# COMPACT_ATOMS: atom_id res chain seq x y z
N PHE A 1 -0.40 1.48 -11.43
CA PHE A 1 0.74 0.55 -11.23
C PHE A 1 1.79 0.69 -12.35
N HIS A 2 1.41 1.12 -13.57
CA HIS A 2 2.36 1.36 -14.66
C HIS A 2 3.51 2.30 -14.24
N LEU A 3 3.23 3.32 -13.44
CA LEU A 3 4.26 4.23 -12.90
C LEU A 3 5.33 3.48 -12.08
N LEU A 4 4.95 2.43 -11.35
CA LEU A 4 5.90 1.63 -10.58
C LEU A 4 6.91 0.90 -11.47
N VAL A 5 6.54 0.56 -12.71
CA VAL A 5 7.47 -0.05 -13.69
C VAL A 5 8.62 0.91 -13.98
N ASP A 6 8.31 2.19 -14.23
CA ASP A 6 9.33 3.21 -14.47
C ASP A 6 10.15 3.53 -13.21
N VAL A 7 9.51 3.56 -12.03
CA VAL A 7 10.19 3.73 -10.75
C VAL A 7 11.25 2.64 -10.53
N MET A 8 10.93 1.37 -10.87
CA MET A 8 11.85 0.24 -10.65
C MET A 8 13.10 0.26 -11.53
N ARG A 9 13.13 1.04 -12.59
CA ARG A 9 14.38 1.30 -13.37
C ARG A 9 15.46 1.97 -12.52
N HIS A 10 15.05 2.66 -11.45
CA HIS A 10 15.93 3.39 -10.54
C HIS A 10 16.35 2.60 -9.30
N PHE A 11 15.80 1.37 -9.15
CA PHE A 11 16.03 0.48 -8.01
C PHE A 11 16.32 -0.96 -8.48
N PRO A 12 17.43 -1.18 -9.23
CA PRO A 12 17.75 -2.51 -9.77
C PRO A 12 18.09 -3.54 -8.68
N GLU A 13 18.35 -3.09 -7.46
CA GLU A 13 18.65 -3.93 -6.30
C GLU A 13 17.41 -4.50 -5.60
N TYR A 14 16.20 -4.00 -5.94
CA TYR A 14 14.94 -4.48 -5.39
C TYR A 14 14.09 -5.18 -6.44
N ASP A 15 13.31 -6.15 -6.00
CA ASP A 15 12.27 -6.80 -6.77
C ASP A 15 10.90 -6.20 -6.46
N LEU A 16 10.11 -5.89 -7.48
CA LEU A 16 8.72 -5.46 -7.37
C LEU A 16 7.77 -6.59 -7.71
N TYR A 17 6.87 -6.92 -6.81
CA TYR A 17 5.76 -7.84 -7.06
C TYR A 17 4.45 -7.06 -7.15
N ILE A 18 3.84 -7.03 -8.34
CA ILE A 18 2.51 -6.45 -8.58
C ILE A 18 1.52 -7.61 -8.57
N CYS A 19 0.73 -7.71 -7.51
CA CYS A 19 -0.18 -8.83 -7.27
C CYS A 19 -1.64 -8.42 -7.49
N GLY A 20 -2.39 -9.21 -8.25
CA GLY A 20 -3.80 -8.97 -8.52
C GLY A 20 -4.25 -9.69 -9.78
N ASP A 21 -5.55 -9.57 -10.12
CA ASP A 21 -6.06 -10.16 -11.34
C ASP A 21 -5.34 -9.57 -12.56
N ALA A 22 -4.63 -10.43 -13.28
CA ALA A 22 -3.78 -10.07 -14.40
C ALA A 22 -4.45 -10.35 -15.78
N HIS A 23 -5.76 -10.60 -15.80
CA HIS A 23 -6.52 -10.89 -17.02
C HIS A 23 -7.14 -9.66 -17.70
N PHE A 24 -7.06 -8.49 -17.07
CA PHE A 24 -7.58 -7.24 -17.65
C PHE A 24 -6.62 -6.61 -18.66
N ALA A 25 -7.16 -5.83 -19.59
CA ALA A 25 -6.38 -5.13 -20.62
C ALA A 25 -5.24 -4.28 -20.03
N TYR A 26 -5.48 -3.61 -18.91
CA TYR A 26 -4.47 -2.82 -18.21
C TYR A 26 -3.26 -3.66 -17.72
N ALA A 27 -3.47 -4.90 -17.34
CA ALA A 27 -2.35 -5.79 -16.97
C ALA A 27 -1.45 -6.09 -18.18
N GLU A 28 -2.00 -6.15 -19.40
CA GLU A 28 -1.21 -6.32 -20.63
C GLU A 28 -0.39 -5.06 -20.94
N GLU A 29 -0.92 -3.87 -20.67
CA GLU A 29 -0.15 -2.62 -20.76
C GLU A 29 1.07 -2.65 -19.83
N VAL A 30 0.87 -3.08 -18.58
CA VAL A 30 1.97 -3.23 -17.59
C VAL A 30 3.00 -4.26 -18.08
N ARG A 31 2.56 -5.42 -18.62
CA ARG A 31 3.48 -6.42 -19.20
C ARG A 31 4.29 -5.88 -20.37
N ASN A 32 3.66 -5.08 -21.22
CA ASN A 32 4.34 -4.44 -22.35
C ASN A 32 5.42 -3.48 -21.86
N LEU A 33 5.11 -2.62 -20.88
CA LEU A 33 6.08 -1.71 -20.27
C LEU A 33 7.27 -2.45 -19.65
N ILE A 34 7.04 -3.55 -18.95
CA ILE A 34 8.11 -4.39 -18.39
C ILE A 34 9.01 -4.92 -19.49
N ARG A 35 8.42 -5.44 -20.59
CA ARG A 35 9.17 -5.98 -21.74
C ARG A 35 9.94 -4.90 -22.50
N GLU A 36 9.32 -3.77 -22.80
CA GLU A 36 9.91 -2.65 -23.53
C GLU A 36 11.10 -2.04 -22.78
N ASN A 37 10.99 -1.95 -21.45
CA ASN A 37 12.07 -1.48 -20.59
C ASN A 37 13.08 -2.58 -20.23
N GLN A 38 12.90 -3.83 -20.68
CA GLN A 38 13.77 -4.98 -20.42
C GLN A 38 14.03 -5.21 -18.93
N LEU A 39 13.00 -4.96 -18.06
CA LEU A 39 13.13 -5.11 -16.64
C LEU A 39 13.06 -6.57 -16.22
N THR A 40 14.03 -6.99 -15.42
CA THR A 40 14.11 -8.35 -14.86
C THR A 40 13.73 -8.41 -13.39
N ASN A 41 13.47 -7.26 -12.78
CA ASN A 41 13.16 -7.08 -11.36
C ASN A 41 11.71 -6.63 -11.11
N VAL A 42 10.82 -6.76 -12.11
CA VAL A 42 9.38 -6.47 -11.96
C VAL A 42 8.58 -7.69 -12.34
N PHE A 43 7.78 -8.19 -11.41
CA PHE A 43 6.99 -9.41 -11.53
C PHE A 43 5.51 -9.07 -11.41
N LEU A 44 4.78 -9.20 -12.51
CA LEU A 44 3.32 -9.14 -12.50
C LEU A 44 2.80 -10.55 -12.23
N THR A 45 2.28 -10.77 -11.04
CA THR A 45 1.65 -12.03 -10.66
C THR A 45 0.15 -11.98 -10.95
N ASP A 46 -0.50 -13.11 -10.94
CA ASP A 46 -1.96 -13.20 -10.88
C ASP A 46 -2.45 -13.10 -9.42
N VAL A 47 -3.70 -13.46 -9.18
CA VAL A 47 -4.26 -13.55 -7.83
C VAL A 47 -3.41 -14.51 -7.00
N ILE A 48 -2.90 -14.02 -5.89
CA ILE A 48 -2.10 -14.79 -4.93
C ILE A 48 -2.97 -15.30 -3.78
N SER A 49 -2.55 -16.38 -3.14
CA SER A 49 -3.19 -16.90 -1.96
C SER A 49 -3.00 -15.97 -0.75
N GLN A 50 -3.85 -16.13 0.27
CA GLN A 50 -3.72 -15.38 1.52
C GLN A 50 -2.36 -15.65 2.22
N SER A 51 -1.83 -16.85 2.13
CA SER A 51 -0.52 -17.20 2.69
C SER A 51 0.63 -16.51 1.97
N GLU A 52 0.59 -16.41 0.65
CA GLU A 52 1.56 -15.67 -0.16
C GLU A 52 1.48 -14.17 0.12
N LYS A 53 0.26 -13.61 0.22
CA LYS A 53 0.06 -12.21 0.58
C LYS A 53 0.68 -11.88 1.94
N ILE A 54 0.43 -12.70 2.96
CA ILE A 54 1.02 -12.54 4.29
C ILE A 54 2.55 -12.65 4.23
N TRP A 55 3.07 -13.58 3.44
CA TRP A 55 4.50 -13.76 3.27
C TRP A 55 5.13 -12.51 2.64
N LEU A 56 4.53 -11.96 1.59
CA LEU A 56 4.98 -10.72 0.96
C LEU A 56 4.97 -9.55 1.94
N TYR A 57 3.88 -9.32 2.67
CA TYR A 57 3.85 -8.25 3.68
C TYR A 57 4.91 -8.42 4.77
N ARG A 58 5.22 -9.65 5.18
CA ARG A 58 6.25 -9.90 6.19
C ARG A 58 7.67 -9.61 5.69
N ASN A 59 7.92 -9.86 4.42
CA ASN A 59 9.27 -9.88 3.86
C ASN A 59 9.58 -8.71 2.93
N CYS A 60 8.60 -7.89 2.52
CA CYS A 60 8.88 -6.72 1.70
C CYS A 60 9.62 -5.62 2.49
N GLU A 61 10.42 -4.83 1.78
CA GLU A 61 11.03 -3.61 2.33
C GLU A 61 10.05 -2.46 2.38
N ALA A 62 9.17 -2.35 1.38
CA ALA A 62 8.15 -1.31 1.31
C ALA A 62 6.89 -1.83 0.63
N PHE A 63 5.76 -1.21 0.93
CA PHE A 63 4.50 -1.37 0.22
C PHE A 63 4.21 -0.09 -0.57
N LEU A 64 4.10 -0.22 -1.89
CA LEU A 64 3.92 0.90 -2.82
C LEU A 64 2.48 0.88 -3.35
N PHE A 65 1.72 1.95 -3.10
CA PHE A 65 0.29 2.00 -3.41
C PHE A 65 -0.11 3.30 -4.13
N PRO A 66 0.20 3.43 -5.45
CA PRO A 66 -0.12 4.61 -6.24
C PRO A 66 -1.57 4.61 -6.75
N SER A 67 -2.53 4.23 -5.92
CA SER A 67 -3.94 4.18 -6.30
C SER A 67 -4.55 5.58 -6.29
N GLU A 68 -5.20 5.96 -7.39
CA GLU A 68 -5.86 7.26 -7.53
C GLU A 68 -7.31 7.25 -7.02
N GLY A 69 -7.89 6.06 -6.78
CA GLY A 69 -9.29 5.94 -6.37
C GLY A 69 -9.51 4.74 -5.45
N GLU A 70 -9.65 5.00 -4.16
CA GLU A 70 -9.92 4.00 -3.14
C GLU A 70 -11.14 4.38 -2.30
N GLY A 71 -11.98 3.40 -1.99
CA GLY A 71 -13.05 3.58 -1.03
C GLY A 71 -12.55 3.60 0.42
N PHE A 72 -11.53 2.80 0.72
CA PHE A 72 -10.90 2.71 2.04
C PHE A 72 -9.37 2.53 1.94
N GLY A 73 -8.90 1.51 1.22
CA GLY A 73 -7.46 1.20 1.14
C GLY A 73 -7.03 0.11 2.10
N LEU A 74 -7.80 -0.99 2.20
CA LEU A 74 -7.45 -2.14 3.06
C LEU A 74 -6.00 -2.62 2.90
N PRO A 75 -5.42 -2.70 1.69
CA PRO A 75 -4.04 -3.15 1.52
C PRO A 75 -3.01 -2.29 2.25
N VAL A 76 -3.27 -0.99 2.39
CA VAL A 76 -2.43 -0.05 3.14
C VAL A 76 -2.44 -0.40 4.64
N VAL A 77 -3.63 -0.62 5.21
CA VAL A 77 -3.78 -1.04 6.61
C VAL A 77 -3.15 -2.40 6.85
N GLU A 78 -3.33 -3.35 5.93
CA GLU A 78 -2.69 -4.67 5.99
C GLU A 78 -1.16 -4.54 6.04
N ALA A 79 -0.54 -3.74 5.19
CA ALA A 79 0.91 -3.52 5.21
C ALA A 79 1.38 -2.86 6.52
N MET A 80 0.62 -1.90 7.04
CA MET A 80 0.90 -1.25 8.33
C MET A 80 0.85 -2.22 9.50
N GLN A 81 -0.03 -3.24 9.50
CA GLN A 81 -0.08 -4.27 10.55
C GLN A 81 1.25 -5.02 10.67
N PHE A 82 1.99 -5.15 9.57
CA PHE A 82 3.34 -5.75 9.57
C PHE A 82 4.45 -4.72 9.84
N GLY A 83 4.11 -3.47 10.15
CA GLY A 83 5.07 -2.40 10.42
C GLY A 83 5.91 -2.02 9.19
N LYS A 84 5.35 -2.12 7.99
CA LYS A 84 6.06 -1.84 6.75
C LYS A 84 6.06 -0.36 6.40
N ALA A 85 7.11 0.07 5.71
CA ALA A 85 7.12 1.36 5.05
C ALA A 85 6.03 1.37 3.98
N VAL A 86 5.03 2.23 4.14
CA VAL A 86 3.94 2.40 3.18
C VAL A 86 4.14 3.72 2.46
N PHE A 87 4.19 3.64 1.12
CA PHE A 87 4.16 4.78 0.23
C PHE A 87 2.83 4.75 -0.51
N ALA A 88 2.00 5.76 -0.33
CA ALA A 88 0.65 5.80 -0.87
C ALA A 88 0.34 7.13 -1.55
N ALA A 89 -0.54 7.11 -2.55
CA ALA A 89 -1.03 8.33 -3.19
C ALA A 89 -1.81 9.19 -2.20
N ASN A 90 -1.56 10.51 -2.20
CA ASN A 90 -2.39 11.46 -1.44
C ASN A 90 -3.71 11.72 -2.19
N ARG A 91 -4.57 10.69 -2.24
CA ARG A 91 -5.86 10.69 -2.97
C ARG A 91 -6.95 10.02 -2.14
N THR A 92 -8.16 10.50 -2.34
CA THR A 92 -9.41 9.92 -1.81
C THR A 92 -9.36 9.65 -0.30
N SER A 93 -9.56 8.41 0.13
CA SER A 93 -9.57 7.99 1.55
C SER A 93 -8.17 7.74 2.13
N LEU A 94 -7.12 7.59 1.29
CA LEU A 94 -5.80 7.16 1.76
C LEU A 94 -5.17 8.09 2.79
N PRO A 95 -5.22 9.45 2.66
CA PRO A 95 -4.68 10.35 3.69
C PRO A 95 -5.35 10.16 5.06
N GLU A 96 -6.68 9.99 5.06
CA GLU A 96 -7.46 9.76 6.28
C GLU A 96 -7.12 8.41 6.91
N VAL A 97 -7.11 7.35 6.10
CA VAL A 97 -6.80 5.99 6.56
C VAL A 97 -5.36 5.87 7.05
N CYS A 98 -4.42 6.50 6.37
CA CYS A 98 -3.00 6.49 6.77
C CYS A 98 -2.75 7.35 8.01
N ASN A 99 -3.47 8.44 8.21
CA ASN A 99 -3.41 9.34 9.36
C ASN A 99 -1.96 9.70 9.78
N GLY A 100 -1.10 10.04 8.80
CA GLY A 100 0.30 10.39 9.03
C GLY A 100 1.25 9.20 9.27
N HIS A 101 0.78 7.97 9.17
CA HIS A 101 1.59 6.76 9.36
C HIS A 101 2.18 6.19 8.07
N ALA A 102 1.85 6.77 6.92
CA ALA A 102 2.45 6.45 5.62
C ALA A 102 3.23 7.66 5.06
N ILE A 103 4.08 7.40 4.09
CA ILE A 103 4.70 8.42 3.25
C ILE A 103 3.72 8.70 2.09
N MET A 104 3.21 9.94 2.01
CA MET A 104 2.20 10.29 1.03
C MET A 104 2.85 10.90 -0.21
N TRP A 105 2.49 10.36 -1.39
CA TRP A 105 2.88 10.93 -2.68
C TRP A 105 1.86 11.99 -3.12
N GLU A 106 2.30 13.25 -3.12
CA GLU A 106 1.51 14.38 -3.64
C GLU A 106 1.43 14.33 -5.17
N HIS A 107 2.53 13.95 -5.80
CA HIS A 107 2.67 13.82 -7.24
C HIS A 107 2.92 12.36 -7.61
N LEU A 108 2.13 11.86 -8.58
CA LEU A 108 2.25 10.51 -9.10
C LEU A 108 3.02 10.55 -10.44
N ASP A 109 4.28 10.94 -10.35
CA ASP A 109 5.26 10.88 -11.43
C ASP A 109 6.50 10.12 -10.95
N THR A 110 7.25 9.56 -11.90
CA THR A 110 8.40 8.71 -11.60
C THR A 110 9.46 9.42 -10.77
N GLU A 111 9.77 10.68 -11.08
CA GLU A 111 10.85 11.43 -10.43
C GLU A 111 10.52 11.70 -8.94
N SER A 112 9.33 12.24 -8.67
CA SER A 112 8.85 12.51 -7.31
C SER A 112 8.75 11.23 -6.47
N MET A 113 8.28 10.12 -7.06
CA MET A 113 8.16 8.84 -6.36
C MET A 113 9.53 8.25 -6.03
N VAL A 114 10.49 8.30 -6.96
CA VAL A 114 11.87 7.83 -6.76
C VAL A 114 12.57 8.64 -5.68
N GLU A 115 12.46 9.98 -5.71
CA GLU A 115 13.04 10.86 -4.71
C GLU A 115 12.49 10.54 -3.32
N SER A 116 11.17 10.42 -3.19
CA SER A 116 10.49 10.08 -1.95
C SER A 116 10.94 8.74 -1.36
N ILE A 117 11.10 7.70 -2.21
CA ILE A 117 11.57 6.39 -1.75
C ILE A 117 13.02 6.48 -1.27
N ARG A 118 13.90 7.16 -2.02
CA ARG A 118 15.32 7.34 -1.64
C ARG A 118 15.51 8.11 -0.35
N GLU A 119 14.66 9.10 -0.11
CA GLU A 119 14.71 9.92 1.11
C GLU A 119 14.25 9.15 2.34
N HIS A 120 13.15 8.41 2.24
CA HIS A 120 12.46 7.91 3.43
C HIS A 120 12.75 6.45 3.75
N LEU A 121 13.04 5.59 2.76
CA LEU A 121 13.18 4.15 2.99
C LEU A 121 14.44 3.77 3.78
N PRO A 122 15.64 4.35 3.52
CA PRO A 122 16.89 3.89 4.16
C PRO A 122 16.89 3.98 5.68
N ASP A 123 16.18 4.95 6.24
CA ASP A 123 16.14 5.22 7.68
C ASP A 123 14.83 4.81 8.34
N PHE A 124 13.87 4.33 7.56
CA PHE A 124 12.52 4.04 8.04
C PHE A 124 12.50 3.07 9.22
N TYR A 125 13.28 2.00 9.15
CA TYR A 125 13.31 0.94 10.15
C TYR A 125 14.20 1.22 11.36
N LYS A 126 14.88 2.37 11.40
CA LYS A 126 15.70 2.78 12.55
C LYS A 126 14.84 3.32 13.69
N ASP A 127 13.71 3.92 13.38
CA ASP A 127 12.77 4.46 14.37
C ASP A 127 11.76 3.39 14.82
N LYS A 128 12.14 2.68 15.88
CA LYS A 128 11.31 1.61 16.44
C LYS A 128 10.01 2.11 17.06
N GLU A 129 10.01 3.31 17.63
CA GLU A 129 8.80 3.91 18.20
C GLU A 129 7.78 4.21 17.09
N ARG A 130 8.24 4.74 15.96
CA ARG A 130 7.41 4.93 14.77
C ARG A 130 6.80 3.62 14.29
N LEU A 131 7.57 2.55 14.22
CA LEU A 131 7.07 1.24 13.78
C LEU A 131 5.96 0.70 14.68
N GLU A 132 6.07 0.85 16.00
CA GLU A 132 5.02 0.42 16.92
C GLU A 132 3.75 1.29 16.76
N LYS A 133 3.89 2.61 16.63
CA LYS A 133 2.75 3.51 16.37
C LYS A 133 2.01 3.16 15.07
N ILE A 134 2.74 2.78 14.02
CA ILE A 134 2.14 2.30 12.76
C ILE A 134 1.28 1.06 12.99
N LYS A 135 1.80 0.07 13.71
CA LYS A 135 1.07 -1.16 14.04
C LYS A 135 -0.14 -0.90 14.94
N GLU A 136 0.00 -0.05 15.95
CA GLU A 136 -1.09 0.36 16.83
C GLU A 136 -2.20 1.05 16.06
N HIS A 137 -1.83 1.96 15.14
CA HIS A 137 -2.78 2.61 14.26
C HIS A 137 -3.52 1.57 13.39
N ALA A 138 -2.81 0.68 12.72
CA ALA A 138 -3.41 -0.38 11.93
C ALA A 138 -4.34 -1.30 12.75
N ALA A 139 -3.97 -1.63 13.99
CA ALA A 139 -4.79 -2.43 14.92
C ALA A 139 -6.07 -1.70 15.37
N SER A 140 -6.15 -0.37 15.18
CA SER A 140 -7.39 0.37 15.45
C SER A 140 -8.53 0.03 14.51
N PHE A 141 -8.22 -0.47 13.30
CA PHE A 141 -9.19 -0.91 12.29
C PHE A 141 -9.61 -2.37 12.48
N SER A 142 -9.85 -2.80 13.74
CA SER A 142 -10.31 -4.16 13.98
C SER A 142 -11.78 -4.34 13.62
N TYR A 143 -12.13 -5.55 13.17
CA TYR A 143 -13.49 -5.91 12.80
C TYR A 143 -14.45 -5.78 13.98
N GLU A 144 -13.99 -6.12 15.20
CA GLU A 144 -14.76 -6.01 16.43
C GLU A 144 -15.13 -4.57 16.75
N LYS A 145 -14.17 -3.63 16.65
CA LYS A 145 -14.43 -2.20 16.87
C LYS A 145 -15.42 -1.65 15.84
N HIS A 146 -15.27 -2.08 14.60
CA HIS A 146 -16.17 -1.68 13.52
C HIS A 146 -17.62 -2.14 13.78
N ILE A 147 -17.82 -3.41 14.12
CA ILE A 147 -19.14 -3.94 14.49
C ILE A 147 -19.69 -3.18 15.70
N GLN A 148 -18.89 -2.95 16.72
CA GLN A 148 -19.36 -2.27 17.93
C GLN A 148 -19.84 -0.85 17.61
N ALA A 149 -19.12 -0.10 16.78
CA ALA A 149 -19.51 1.24 16.35
C ALA A 149 -20.86 1.25 15.63
N TYR A 150 -21.11 0.28 14.74
CA TYR A 150 -22.43 0.14 14.09
C TYR A 150 -23.53 -0.22 15.09
N LEU A 151 -23.27 -1.12 16.03
CA LEU A 151 -24.26 -1.49 17.04
C LEU A 151 -24.62 -0.29 17.92
N ASP A 152 -23.65 0.52 18.29
CA ASP A 152 -23.87 1.71 19.12
C ASP A 152 -24.66 2.76 18.34
N LEU A 153 -24.34 2.98 17.06
CA LEU A 153 -25.10 3.86 16.17
C LEU A 153 -26.58 3.38 16.03
N TYR A 154 -26.80 2.10 15.83
CA TYR A 154 -28.17 1.56 15.72
C TYR A 154 -28.95 1.69 17.01
N ARG A 155 -28.29 1.52 18.18
CA ARG A 155 -28.93 1.75 19.49
C ARG A 155 -29.29 3.21 19.68
N GLU A 156 -28.44 4.13 19.28
CA GLU A 156 -28.72 5.57 19.33
C GLU A 156 -29.90 5.94 18.44
N LEU A 157 -29.91 5.49 17.19
CA LEU A 157 -30.99 5.74 16.24
C LEU A 157 -32.32 5.14 16.69
N ALA A 158 -32.33 3.98 17.36
CA ALA A 158 -33.52 3.34 17.88
C ALA A 158 -34.13 4.06 19.09
N GLN A 159 -33.41 5.00 19.72
CA GLN A 159 -33.88 5.83 20.82
C GLN A 159 -34.40 7.21 20.38
N LEU A 160 -34.23 7.53 19.08
CA LEU A 160 -34.79 8.76 18.51
C LEU A 160 -36.33 8.61 18.37
N PRO A 161 -37.11 9.63 18.74
CA PRO A 161 -38.58 9.60 18.67
C PRO A 161 -39.10 9.52 17.24
#